data_a8b14816410af981a20ccd570ae97888
#
_entry.id   a8b14816410af981a20ccd570ae97888
#
_cell.length_a   1.000
_cell.length_b   1.000
_cell.length_c   1.000
_cell.angle_alpha   90.00
_cell.angle_beta   90.00
_cell.angle_gamma   90.00
#
_symmetry.space_group_name_H-M   'P 1'
#
loop_
_entity.id
_entity.type
_entity.pdbx_description
1 polymer ?
#
loop_
_entity_poly.entity_id
_entity_poly.type
_entity_poly.pdbx_seq_one_letter_code
_entity_poly.pdbx_strand_id
1 'polypeptide(L)'
;HGTKLVFFDNTYMYPGTSARQTESTPFEPGGRKGAVRAEMARMLLEAIAGGRVDALIGRAPEFYGPPPTKSYTNTLVFERIRAGKRPLVPISATTKRSLIWTPDASRALALLGNTPDAFGQTWHLPIDQDRKTYEELIAIASEVTSRNLGYTVLPELAFRVGGRFIPEMKEVQELLPRYRGDNISDATKFTTRFPDFRVTTYREGITQVLTK
;
A
#
# COMPACT_ATOMS: atom_id res chain seq x y z
N HIS A 1 -4.14 26.07 -20.19
CA HIS A 1 -5.46 25.55 -19.78
C HIS A 1 -5.65 25.39 -18.27
N GLY A 2 -4.78 25.76 -17.37
CA GLY A 2 -5.01 25.83 -15.90
C GLY A 2 -5.52 24.56 -15.20
N THR A 3 -5.52 23.39 -15.86
CA THR A 3 -5.97 22.12 -15.27
C THR A 3 -4.91 21.56 -14.35
N LYS A 4 -5.30 21.27 -13.13
CA LYS A 4 -4.44 20.64 -12.12
C LYS A 4 -4.49 19.11 -12.20
N LEU A 5 -3.35 18.45 -12.00
CA LEU A 5 -3.24 17.00 -12.00
C LEU A 5 -2.93 16.47 -10.60
N VAL A 6 -3.77 15.58 -10.10
CA VAL A 6 -3.46 14.75 -8.91
C VAL A 6 -3.09 13.34 -9.37
N PHE A 7 -1.81 13.01 -9.30
CA PHE A 7 -1.30 11.70 -9.74
C PHE A 7 -1.25 10.72 -8.56
N PHE A 8 -2.04 9.67 -8.65
CA PHE A 8 -2.04 8.59 -7.65
C PHE A 8 -1.00 7.54 -8.00
N ASP A 9 0.03 7.43 -7.17
CA ASP A 9 1.18 6.56 -7.37
C ASP A 9 1.32 5.53 -6.23
N ASN A 10 2.25 4.59 -6.39
CA ASN A 10 2.62 3.61 -5.38
C ASN A 10 4.08 3.79 -4.95
N THR A 11 4.61 2.84 -4.18
CA THR A 11 5.99 2.86 -3.65
C THR A 11 6.93 1.85 -4.32
N TYR A 12 6.56 1.30 -5.50
CA TYR A 12 7.36 0.24 -6.14
C TYR A 12 8.72 0.73 -6.67
N MET A 13 8.86 2.05 -6.93
CA MET A 13 10.12 2.66 -7.33
C MET A 13 11.17 2.71 -6.24
N TYR A 14 10.78 2.57 -4.97
CA TYR A 14 11.72 2.57 -3.86
C TYR A 14 12.42 1.22 -3.68
N PRO A 15 13.62 1.19 -3.04
CA PRO A 15 14.31 -0.05 -2.76
C PRO A 15 13.47 -0.98 -1.86
N GLY A 16 13.56 -2.28 -2.09
CA GLY A 16 12.87 -3.31 -1.31
C GLY A 16 13.57 -3.62 0.03
N THR A 17 13.91 -2.60 0.80
CA THR A 17 14.60 -2.71 2.10
C THR A 17 13.63 -2.43 3.26
N SER A 18 14.06 -2.78 4.49
CA SER A 18 13.33 -2.45 5.73
C SER A 18 13.57 -1.01 6.20
N ALA A 19 14.33 -0.21 5.46
CA ALA A 19 14.55 1.19 5.78
C ALA A 19 13.25 1.99 5.62
N ARG A 20 13.10 3.02 6.46
CA ARG A 20 11.99 3.96 6.39
C ARG A 20 12.03 4.71 5.05
N GLN A 21 10.93 4.63 4.29
CA GLN A 21 10.75 5.30 3.00
C GLN A 21 10.03 6.62 3.19
N THR A 22 10.65 7.70 2.72
CA THR A 22 10.09 9.06 2.69
C THR A 22 9.96 9.55 1.25
N GLU A 23 9.37 10.72 1.04
CA GLU A 23 9.26 11.35 -0.28
C GLU A 23 10.62 11.64 -0.94
N SER A 24 11.69 11.77 -0.12
CA SER A 24 13.07 11.98 -0.58
C SER A 24 13.87 10.68 -0.80
N THR A 25 13.29 9.52 -0.52
CA THR A 25 13.97 8.23 -0.75
C THR A 25 14.32 8.07 -2.22
N PRO A 26 15.59 7.73 -2.57
CA PRO A 26 16.00 7.51 -3.95
C PRO A 26 15.21 6.39 -4.62
N PHE A 27 15.02 6.51 -5.95
CA PHE A 27 14.39 5.45 -6.74
C PHE A 27 15.41 4.38 -7.10
N GLU A 28 15.26 3.22 -6.47
CA GLU A 28 16.09 2.03 -6.69
C GLU A 28 15.18 0.81 -6.90
N PRO A 29 14.49 0.74 -8.05
CA PRO A 29 13.50 -0.30 -8.32
C PRO A 29 14.13 -1.68 -8.44
N GLY A 30 13.59 -2.67 -7.75
CA GLY A 30 14.04 -4.05 -7.77
C GLY A 30 13.56 -4.89 -8.97
N GLY A 31 12.82 -4.30 -9.94
CA GLY A 31 12.28 -5.04 -11.06
C GLY A 31 11.55 -4.15 -12.08
N ARG A 32 10.94 -4.77 -13.10
CA ARG A 32 10.31 -4.06 -14.23
C ARG A 32 9.16 -3.15 -13.79
N LYS A 33 8.28 -3.62 -12.90
CA LYS A 33 7.14 -2.82 -12.40
C LYS A 33 7.63 -1.58 -11.66
N GLY A 34 8.64 -1.73 -10.82
CA GLY A 34 9.29 -0.64 -10.12
C GLY A 34 10.00 0.33 -11.07
N ALA A 35 10.70 -0.18 -12.10
CA ALA A 35 11.36 0.64 -13.10
C ALA A 35 10.38 1.51 -13.88
N VAL A 36 9.27 0.94 -14.33
CA VAL A 36 8.20 1.71 -15.00
C VAL A 36 7.62 2.79 -14.09
N ARG A 37 7.39 2.49 -12.80
CA ARG A 37 6.89 3.49 -11.85
C ARG A 37 7.92 4.59 -11.59
N ALA A 38 9.20 4.24 -11.48
CA ALA A 38 10.28 5.21 -11.35
C ALA A 38 10.34 6.16 -12.55
N GLU A 39 10.21 5.62 -13.78
CA GLU A 39 10.20 6.42 -15.01
C GLU A 39 9.01 7.38 -15.04
N MET A 40 7.79 6.89 -14.81
CA MET A 40 6.58 7.71 -14.75
C MET A 40 6.71 8.83 -13.72
N ALA A 41 7.25 8.52 -12.53
CA ALA A 41 7.45 9.52 -11.49
C ALA A 41 8.51 10.56 -11.88
N ARG A 42 9.64 10.17 -12.50
CA ARG A 42 10.65 11.11 -13.00
C ARG A 42 10.08 12.03 -14.07
N MET A 43 9.39 11.48 -15.07
CA MET A 43 8.74 12.28 -16.11
C MET A 43 7.81 13.35 -15.54
N LEU A 44 7.01 12.99 -14.55
CA LEU A 44 6.09 13.94 -13.91
C LEU A 44 6.83 14.97 -13.06
N LEU A 45 7.82 14.56 -12.27
CA LEU A 45 8.65 15.47 -11.47
C LEU A 45 9.41 16.47 -12.33
N GLU A 46 9.96 16.04 -13.47
CA GLU A 46 10.61 16.92 -14.46
C GLU A 46 9.62 17.89 -15.12
N ALA A 47 8.39 17.44 -15.40
CA ALA A 47 7.35 18.31 -15.93
C ALA A 47 6.91 19.37 -14.92
N ILE A 48 6.79 19.00 -13.64
CA ILE A 48 6.52 19.91 -12.52
C ILE A 48 7.66 20.94 -12.39
N ALA A 49 8.91 20.48 -12.28
CA ALA A 49 10.07 21.33 -12.10
C ALA A 49 10.25 22.32 -13.27
N GLY A 50 9.91 21.91 -14.49
CA GLY A 50 9.94 22.74 -15.70
C GLY A 50 8.71 23.63 -15.87
N GLY A 51 7.77 23.67 -14.92
CA GLY A 51 6.55 24.49 -15.01
C GLY A 51 5.58 24.08 -16.12
N ARG A 52 5.74 22.87 -16.70
CA ARG A 52 4.90 22.39 -17.80
C ARG A 52 3.54 21.85 -17.33
N VAL A 53 3.44 21.48 -16.06
CA VAL A 53 2.21 20.96 -15.45
C VAL A 53 2.11 21.41 -14.00
N ASP A 54 0.91 21.81 -13.59
CA ASP A 54 0.57 22.03 -12.17
C ASP A 54 0.05 20.70 -11.62
N ALA A 55 0.90 19.94 -10.94
CA ALA A 55 0.59 18.60 -10.47
C ALA A 55 1.11 18.34 -9.06
N LEU A 56 0.50 17.36 -8.39
CA LEU A 56 1.02 16.73 -7.18
C LEU A 56 1.03 15.20 -7.34
N ILE A 57 1.89 14.53 -6.56
CA ILE A 57 1.99 13.09 -6.53
C ILE A 57 1.57 12.61 -5.14
N GLY A 58 0.49 11.83 -5.04
CA GLY A 58 0.11 11.12 -3.82
C GLY A 58 0.55 9.66 -3.89
N ARG A 59 1.50 9.24 -3.04
CA ARG A 59 2.02 7.87 -3.01
C ARG A 59 1.41 7.07 -1.89
N ALA A 60 0.85 5.92 -2.25
CA ALA A 60 0.31 4.95 -1.31
C ALA A 60 1.21 3.72 -1.22
N PRO A 61 1.40 3.15 -0.02
CA PRO A 61 2.03 1.84 0.14
C PRO A 61 1.10 0.71 -0.34
N GLU A 62 1.02 -0.41 0.37
CA GLU A 62 0.08 -1.48 0.05
C GLU A 62 -1.35 -1.12 0.47
N PHE A 63 -2.34 -1.73 -0.19
CA PHE A 63 -3.76 -1.42 0.03
C PHE A 63 -4.47 -2.51 0.82
N TYR A 64 -5.45 -2.09 1.62
CA TYR A 64 -6.56 -2.93 2.07
C TYR A 64 -7.83 -2.08 2.14
N GLY A 65 -9.00 -2.71 2.10
CA GLY A 65 -10.23 -1.92 2.14
C GLY A 65 -11.48 -2.71 1.80
N PRO A 66 -12.63 -2.02 1.77
CA PRO A 66 -13.89 -2.64 1.39
C PRO A 66 -13.88 -3.03 -0.10
N PRO A 67 -14.77 -3.93 -0.54
CA PRO A 67 -14.97 -4.18 -1.96
C PRO A 67 -15.34 -2.87 -2.70
N PRO A 68 -14.84 -2.64 -3.92
CA PRO A 68 -14.08 -3.55 -4.77
C PRO A 68 -12.54 -3.41 -4.68
N THR A 69 -11.97 -3.15 -3.50
CA THR A 69 -10.52 -3.01 -3.34
C THR A 69 -9.78 -4.26 -3.81
N LYS A 70 -9.05 -4.15 -4.90
CA LYS A 70 -8.20 -5.24 -5.44
C LYS A 70 -6.80 -5.10 -4.87
N SER A 71 -6.43 -5.93 -3.91
CA SER A 71 -5.09 -6.01 -3.34
C SER A 71 -4.75 -7.45 -2.92
N TYR A 72 -3.45 -7.74 -2.82
CA TYR A 72 -3.02 -9.06 -2.34
C TYR A 72 -3.48 -9.33 -0.91
N THR A 73 -3.45 -8.32 -0.04
CA THR A 73 -3.94 -8.42 1.34
C THR A 73 -5.42 -8.75 1.37
N ASN A 74 -6.26 -8.08 0.56
CA ASN A 74 -7.68 -8.45 0.48
C ASN A 74 -7.86 -9.88 -0.03
N THR A 75 -7.28 -10.20 -1.18
CA THR A 75 -7.51 -11.49 -1.86
C THR A 75 -6.97 -12.67 -1.06
N LEU A 76 -5.78 -12.54 -0.50
CA LEU A 76 -5.14 -13.65 0.22
C LEU A 76 -5.58 -13.76 1.68
N VAL A 77 -6.00 -12.67 2.30
CA VAL A 77 -6.35 -12.66 3.73
C VAL A 77 -7.85 -12.45 3.92
N PHE A 78 -8.35 -11.26 3.69
CA PHE A 78 -9.70 -10.88 4.13
C PHE A 78 -10.84 -11.56 3.35
N GLU A 79 -10.74 -11.66 2.03
CA GLU A 79 -11.74 -12.36 1.21
C GLU A 79 -11.79 -13.86 1.54
N ARG A 80 -10.64 -14.45 1.87
CA ARG A 80 -10.58 -15.84 2.30
C ARG A 80 -11.25 -16.03 3.66
N ILE A 81 -11.01 -15.12 4.62
CA ILE A 81 -11.69 -15.14 5.93
C ILE A 81 -13.21 -15.03 5.75
N ARG A 82 -13.69 -14.12 4.91
CA ARG A 82 -15.12 -13.97 4.58
C ARG A 82 -15.70 -15.24 3.97
N ALA A 83 -14.94 -15.89 3.10
CA ALA A 83 -15.33 -17.16 2.47
C ALA A 83 -15.19 -18.38 3.38
N GLY A 84 -14.89 -18.22 4.68
CA GLY A 84 -14.66 -19.33 5.61
C GLY A 84 -13.39 -20.13 5.33
N LYS A 85 -12.48 -19.62 4.49
CA LYS A 85 -11.23 -20.28 4.10
C LYS A 85 -10.06 -19.77 4.95
N ARG A 86 -9.04 -20.63 5.11
CA ARG A 86 -7.81 -20.25 5.81
C ARG A 86 -7.06 -19.15 5.09
N PRO A 87 -6.70 -18.03 5.75
CA PRO A 87 -5.87 -16.96 5.18
C PRO A 87 -4.53 -17.48 4.66
N LEU A 88 -4.04 -16.87 3.59
CA LEU A 88 -2.72 -17.11 3.02
C LEU A 88 -1.86 -15.86 3.20
N VAL A 89 -0.66 -16.03 3.69
CA VAL A 89 0.28 -14.93 3.94
C VAL A 89 1.49 -15.07 3.03
N PRO A 90 1.84 -14.06 2.21
CA PRO A 90 3.00 -14.17 1.34
C PRO A 90 4.31 -14.02 2.15
N ILE A 91 5.22 -14.97 2.00
CA ILE A 91 6.61 -14.99 2.44
C ILE A 91 6.80 -14.94 3.97
N SER A 92 6.26 -13.95 4.67
CA SER A 92 6.46 -13.77 6.12
C SER A 92 5.19 -13.22 6.79
N ALA A 93 4.84 -13.81 7.93
CA ALA A 93 3.75 -13.33 8.77
C ALA A 93 4.20 -12.30 9.81
N THR A 94 5.49 -12.17 10.06
CA THR A 94 6.07 -11.43 11.18
C THR A 94 6.73 -10.10 10.78
N THR A 95 6.76 -9.78 9.49
CA THR A 95 7.26 -8.48 9.01
C THR A 95 6.18 -7.41 9.07
N LYS A 96 6.56 -6.20 9.52
CA LYS A 96 5.65 -5.04 9.60
C LYS A 96 5.25 -4.56 8.21
N ARG A 97 3.95 -4.25 8.04
CA ARG A 97 3.40 -3.80 6.77
C ARG A 97 2.84 -2.39 6.91
N SER A 98 3.13 -1.56 5.92
CA SER A 98 2.43 -0.29 5.73
C SER A 98 1.25 -0.53 4.80
N LEU A 99 0.05 -0.66 5.37
CA LEU A 99 -1.19 -0.83 4.59
C LEU A 99 -2.05 0.41 4.72
N ILE A 100 -2.49 0.95 3.58
CA ILE A 100 -3.42 2.08 3.56
C ILE A 100 -4.85 1.60 3.39
N TRP A 101 -5.76 2.14 4.20
CA TRP A 101 -7.19 1.99 4.01
C TRP A 101 -7.63 2.75 2.76
N THR A 102 -8.21 2.07 1.75
CA THR A 102 -8.51 2.69 0.45
C THR A 102 -9.42 3.91 0.52
N PRO A 103 -10.46 3.98 1.40
CA PRO A 103 -11.22 5.22 1.57
C PRO A 103 -10.39 6.37 2.13
N ASP A 104 -9.41 6.11 3.00
CA ASP A 104 -8.51 7.15 3.51
C ASP A 104 -7.57 7.65 2.42
N ALA A 105 -7.07 6.76 1.56
CA ALA A 105 -6.29 7.17 0.40
C ALA A 105 -7.09 8.14 -0.49
N SER A 106 -8.36 7.84 -0.74
CA SER A 106 -9.24 8.70 -1.55
C SER A 106 -9.50 10.05 -0.87
N ARG A 107 -9.78 10.05 0.43
CA ARG A 107 -9.99 11.31 1.21
C ARG A 107 -8.72 12.16 1.25
N ALA A 108 -7.55 11.53 1.43
CA ALA A 108 -6.27 12.22 1.45
C ALA A 108 -5.94 12.85 0.09
N LEU A 109 -6.17 12.13 -1.01
CA LEU A 109 -6.00 12.67 -2.36
C LEU A 109 -6.95 13.83 -2.65
N ALA A 110 -8.22 13.72 -2.23
CA ALA A 110 -9.19 14.81 -2.38
C ALA A 110 -8.77 16.04 -1.56
N LEU A 111 -8.29 15.86 -0.33
CA LEU A 111 -7.77 16.94 0.51
C LEU A 111 -6.57 17.62 -0.15
N LEU A 112 -5.57 16.86 -0.61
CA LEU A 112 -4.41 17.39 -1.31
C LEU A 112 -4.80 18.14 -2.59
N GLY A 113 -5.72 17.58 -3.40
CA GLY A 113 -6.19 18.21 -4.63
C GLY A 113 -6.94 19.53 -4.42
N ASN A 114 -7.51 19.73 -3.23
CA ASN A 114 -8.18 20.98 -2.84
C ASN A 114 -7.27 21.92 -2.02
N THR A 115 -5.98 21.60 -1.88
CA THR A 115 -4.99 22.39 -1.13
C THR A 115 -3.98 23.01 -2.11
N PRO A 116 -4.06 24.32 -2.41
CA PRO A 116 -3.21 24.94 -3.45
C PRO A 116 -1.72 24.76 -3.24
N ASP A 117 -1.22 24.87 -2.01
CA ASP A 117 0.19 24.72 -1.64
C ASP A 117 0.67 23.24 -1.59
N ALA A 118 -0.21 22.27 -1.82
CA ALA A 118 0.17 20.87 -1.97
C ALA A 118 0.71 20.53 -3.36
N PHE A 119 0.47 21.38 -4.35
CA PHE A 119 0.95 21.19 -5.72
C PHE A 119 2.47 21.44 -5.85
N GLY A 120 3.08 20.90 -6.89
CA GLY A 120 4.53 20.93 -7.07
C GLY A 120 5.29 19.92 -6.20
N GLN A 121 4.62 19.04 -5.49
CA GLN A 121 5.19 18.20 -4.45
C GLN A 121 4.77 16.73 -4.55
N THR A 122 5.55 15.86 -3.90
CA THR A 122 5.18 14.48 -3.61
C THR A 122 4.74 14.37 -2.14
N TRP A 123 3.72 13.55 -1.90
CA TRP A 123 3.14 13.27 -0.60
C TRP A 123 2.99 11.76 -0.40
N HIS A 124 3.55 11.21 0.68
CA HIS A 124 3.15 9.89 1.13
C HIS A 124 1.80 9.99 1.82
N LEU A 125 0.86 9.14 1.40
CA LEU A 125 -0.48 9.16 1.97
C LEU A 125 -0.51 8.54 3.36
N PRO A 126 -1.36 9.05 4.27
CA PRO A 126 -1.35 8.67 5.68
C PRO A 126 -1.87 7.25 5.89
N ILE A 127 -1.22 6.54 6.81
CA ILE A 127 -1.58 5.20 7.27
C ILE A 127 -1.64 5.18 8.79
N ASP A 128 -2.27 4.15 9.35
CA ASP A 128 -2.17 3.87 10.78
C ASP A 128 -0.70 3.66 11.18
N GLN A 129 -0.23 4.46 12.13
CA GLN A 129 1.17 4.43 12.57
C GLN A 129 1.49 3.20 13.43
N ASP A 130 0.48 2.56 14.01
CA ASP A 130 0.61 1.27 14.70
C ASP A 130 0.65 0.11 13.69
N ARG A 131 1.71 0.12 12.85
CA ARG A 131 1.89 -0.86 11.78
C ARG A 131 1.86 -2.28 12.30
N LYS A 132 1.08 -3.11 11.63
CA LYS A 132 0.87 -4.51 11.99
C LYS A 132 1.63 -5.46 11.07
N THR A 133 1.97 -6.61 11.62
CA THR A 133 2.34 -7.81 10.84
C THR A 133 1.08 -8.50 10.34
N TYR A 134 1.22 -9.44 9.40
CA TYR A 134 0.07 -10.26 8.98
C TYR A 134 -0.50 -11.11 10.12
N GLU A 135 0.37 -11.59 11.02
CA GLU A 135 -0.05 -12.33 12.22
C GLU A 135 -0.94 -11.45 13.10
N GLU A 136 -0.54 -10.21 13.40
CA GLU A 136 -1.32 -9.25 14.19
C GLU A 136 -2.63 -8.85 13.48
N LEU A 137 -2.62 -8.68 12.15
CA LEU A 137 -3.84 -8.39 11.37
C LEU A 137 -4.84 -9.55 11.44
N ILE A 138 -4.36 -10.79 11.38
CA ILE A 138 -5.20 -12.00 11.49
C ILE A 138 -5.69 -12.18 12.93
N ALA A 139 -4.91 -11.82 13.95
CA ALA A 139 -5.35 -11.79 15.33
C ALA A 139 -6.52 -10.81 15.52
N ILE A 140 -6.41 -9.58 14.99
CA ILE A 140 -7.52 -8.61 14.97
C ILE A 140 -8.75 -9.19 14.25
N ALA A 141 -8.57 -9.85 13.12
CA ALA A 141 -9.66 -10.48 12.38
C ALA A 141 -10.31 -11.62 13.15
N SER A 142 -9.53 -12.40 13.94
CA SER A 142 -10.03 -13.44 14.83
C SER A 142 -10.96 -12.86 15.91
N GLU A 143 -10.53 -11.77 16.55
CA GLU A 143 -11.35 -11.07 17.55
C GLU A 143 -12.64 -10.51 16.94
N VAL A 144 -12.54 -9.81 15.80
CA VAL A 144 -13.68 -9.21 15.09
C VAL A 144 -14.73 -10.26 14.68
N THR A 145 -14.27 -11.42 14.24
CA THR A 145 -15.17 -12.48 13.78
C THR A 145 -15.55 -13.49 14.89
N SER A 146 -15.00 -13.34 16.09
CA SER A 146 -15.13 -14.32 17.20
C SER A 146 -14.76 -15.75 16.76
N ARG A 147 -13.77 -15.88 15.87
CA ARG A 147 -13.29 -17.16 15.31
C ARG A 147 -11.81 -17.33 15.56
N ASN A 148 -11.38 -18.53 15.90
CA ASN A 148 -9.94 -18.84 15.97
C ASN A 148 -9.40 -19.05 14.54
N LEU A 149 -8.76 -18.01 13.99
CA LEU A 149 -8.23 -18.01 12.62
C LEU A 149 -6.74 -18.39 12.61
N GLY A 150 -6.44 -19.58 12.11
CA GLY A 150 -5.07 -19.89 11.72
C GLY A 150 -4.76 -19.34 10.32
N TYR A 151 -3.49 -19.32 9.94
CA TYR A 151 -3.04 -18.92 8.59
C TYR A 151 -2.03 -19.91 8.01
N THR A 152 -1.74 -19.78 6.72
CA THR A 152 -0.68 -20.52 6.03
C THR A 152 0.27 -19.54 5.36
N VAL A 153 1.56 -19.63 5.66
CA VAL A 153 2.59 -18.86 4.97
C VAL A 153 2.91 -19.53 3.64
N LEU A 154 2.80 -18.79 2.55
CA LEU A 154 3.17 -19.22 1.21
C LEU A 154 4.67 -18.93 0.98
N PRO A 155 5.52 -19.94 0.85
CA PRO A 155 6.92 -19.75 0.53
C PRO A 155 7.09 -19.27 -0.93
N GLU A 156 8.21 -18.67 -1.24
CA GLU A 156 8.52 -18.18 -2.60
C GLU A 156 8.39 -19.27 -3.68
N LEU A 157 8.72 -20.52 -3.31
CA LEU A 157 8.57 -21.66 -4.20
C LEU A 157 7.12 -21.87 -4.64
N ALA A 158 6.14 -21.65 -3.75
CA ALA A 158 4.72 -21.76 -4.09
C ALA A 158 4.31 -20.75 -5.18
N PHE A 159 4.82 -19.51 -5.11
CA PHE A 159 4.59 -18.49 -6.14
C PHE A 159 5.31 -18.83 -7.44
N ARG A 160 6.51 -19.40 -7.39
CA ARG A 160 7.27 -19.81 -8.55
C ARG A 160 6.58 -20.94 -9.32
N VAL A 161 6.11 -21.95 -8.60
CA VAL A 161 5.39 -23.08 -9.20
C VAL A 161 4.01 -22.64 -9.69
N GLY A 162 3.25 -21.95 -8.84
CA GLY A 162 1.92 -21.45 -9.18
C GLY A 162 1.91 -20.47 -10.35
N GLY A 163 2.95 -19.65 -10.49
CA GLY A 163 3.10 -18.70 -11.59
C GLY A 163 3.28 -19.33 -12.98
N ARG A 164 3.47 -20.66 -13.06
CA ARG A 164 3.43 -21.38 -14.32
C ARG A 164 2.02 -21.60 -14.84
N PHE A 165 1.03 -21.59 -13.95
CA PHE A 165 -0.36 -21.91 -14.26
C PHE A 165 -1.30 -20.74 -14.02
N ILE A 166 -0.92 -19.79 -13.16
CA ILE A 166 -1.73 -18.67 -12.70
C ILE A 166 -0.98 -17.36 -13.01
N PRO A 167 -1.40 -16.59 -14.05
CA PRO A 167 -0.70 -15.37 -14.46
C PRO A 167 -0.53 -14.35 -13.33
N GLU A 168 -1.52 -14.21 -12.46
CA GLU A 168 -1.47 -13.29 -11.32
C GLU A 168 -0.35 -13.66 -10.34
N MET A 169 -0.11 -14.94 -10.11
CA MET A 169 1.01 -15.40 -9.27
C MET A 169 2.37 -15.12 -9.90
N LYS A 170 2.46 -15.16 -11.22
CA LYS A 170 3.69 -14.78 -11.95
C LYS A 170 3.98 -13.29 -11.79
N GLU A 171 2.95 -12.46 -11.86
CA GLU A 171 3.09 -11.01 -11.70
C GLU A 171 3.48 -10.58 -10.28
N VAL A 172 3.09 -11.36 -9.26
CA VAL A 172 3.45 -11.10 -7.86
C VAL A 172 4.91 -11.39 -7.58
N GLN A 173 5.53 -12.32 -8.32
CA GLN A 173 6.91 -12.77 -8.04
C GLN A 173 7.92 -11.63 -7.94
N GLU A 174 7.77 -10.61 -8.77
CA GLU A 174 8.63 -9.43 -8.76
C GLU A 174 8.53 -8.61 -7.45
N LEU A 175 7.39 -8.70 -6.77
CA LEU A 175 7.14 -7.96 -5.52
C LEU A 175 7.49 -8.77 -4.27
N LEU A 176 7.71 -10.09 -4.38
CA LEU A 176 7.97 -10.96 -3.23
C LEU A 176 9.16 -10.54 -2.37
N PRO A 177 10.28 -10.00 -2.91
CA PRO A 177 11.37 -9.50 -2.08
C PRO A 177 10.93 -8.46 -1.04
N ARG A 178 9.90 -7.65 -1.34
CA ARG A 178 9.35 -6.65 -0.42
C ARG A 178 8.62 -7.24 0.79
N TYR A 179 8.30 -8.54 0.76
CA TYR A 179 7.65 -9.26 1.87
C TYR A 179 8.65 -9.97 2.80
N ARG A 180 9.95 -9.99 2.45
CA ARG A 180 10.99 -10.62 3.28
C ARG A 180 11.39 -9.75 4.49
N GLY A 181 11.18 -8.46 4.42
CA GLY A 181 11.48 -7.49 5.46
C GLY A 181 10.30 -6.55 5.72
N ASP A 182 10.48 -5.68 6.69
CA ASP A 182 9.49 -4.65 7.00
C ASP A 182 9.28 -3.71 5.81
N ASN A 183 8.06 -3.26 5.61
CA ASN A 183 7.72 -2.23 4.64
C ASN A 183 7.25 -0.98 5.40
N ILE A 184 8.13 -0.01 5.55
CA ILE A 184 7.93 1.17 6.38
C ILE A 184 7.81 2.42 5.51
N SER A 185 6.58 2.79 5.18
CA SER A 185 6.27 4.07 4.52
C SER A 185 6.05 5.15 5.56
N ASP A 186 6.72 6.28 5.41
CA ASP A 186 6.63 7.43 6.30
C ASP A 186 5.73 8.51 5.68
N ALA A 187 4.67 8.86 6.37
CA ALA A 187 3.75 9.93 5.99
C ALA A 187 3.82 11.14 6.95
N THR A 188 4.94 11.34 7.64
CA THR A 188 5.12 12.44 8.61
C THR A 188 4.86 13.80 7.94
N LYS A 189 5.30 14.01 6.71
CA LYS A 189 5.02 15.24 5.96
C LYS A 189 3.52 15.51 5.87
N PHE A 190 2.72 14.51 5.51
CA PHE A 190 1.27 14.63 5.42
C PHE A 190 0.64 14.91 6.79
N THR A 191 0.97 14.11 7.80
CA THR A 191 0.37 14.23 9.13
C THR A 191 0.74 15.52 9.84
N THR A 192 1.93 16.07 9.58
CA THR A 192 2.35 17.40 10.08
C THR A 192 1.55 18.52 9.40
N ARG A 193 1.31 18.42 8.09
CA ARG A 193 0.55 19.45 7.34
C ARG A 193 -0.95 19.39 7.62
N PHE A 194 -1.48 18.20 7.90
CA PHE A 194 -2.91 17.95 8.12
C PHE A 194 -3.14 17.18 9.44
N PRO A 195 -2.90 17.83 10.60
CA PRO A 195 -2.97 17.14 11.90
C PRO A 195 -4.37 16.63 12.24
N ASP A 196 -5.41 17.27 11.70
CA ASP A 196 -6.82 16.90 11.94
C ASP A 196 -7.31 15.77 11.00
N PHE A 197 -6.47 15.28 10.09
CA PHE A 197 -6.86 14.18 9.22
C PHE A 197 -6.93 12.87 10.00
N ARG A 198 -8.14 12.40 10.25
CA ARG A 198 -8.37 11.15 10.97
C ARG A 198 -8.05 9.96 10.07
N VAL A 199 -7.06 9.18 10.46
CA VAL A 199 -6.72 7.89 9.82
C VAL A 199 -7.56 6.79 10.44
N THR A 200 -8.11 5.90 9.61
CA THR A 200 -8.81 4.70 10.04
C THR A 200 -7.80 3.68 10.59
N THR A 201 -8.02 3.22 11.82
CA THR A 201 -7.16 2.20 12.43
C THR A 201 -7.33 0.84 11.73
N TYR A 202 -6.32 -0.04 11.85
CA TYR A 202 -6.43 -1.39 11.30
C TYR A 202 -7.65 -2.14 11.86
N ARG A 203 -7.95 -1.98 13.14
CA ARG A 203 -9.13 -2.60 13.77
C ARG A 203 -10.43 -2.11 13.14
N GLU A 204 -10.58 -0.81 12.98
CA GLU A 204 -11.79 -0.23 12.35
C GLU A 204 -11.94 -0.70 10.90
N GLY A 205 -10.86 -0.66 10.12
CA GLY A 205 -10.87 -1.09 8.72
C GLY A 205 -11.18 -2.59 8.56
N ILE A 206 -10.52 -3.45 9.35
CA ILE A 206 -10.77 -4.90 9.34
C ILE A 206 -12.22 -5.21 9.75
N THR A 207 -12.75 -4.52 10.76
CA THR A 207 -14.16 -4.66 11.14
C THR A 207 -15.06 -4.37 9.95
N GLN A 208 -14.86 -3.26 9.26
CA GLN A 208 -15.68 -2.91 8.09
C GLN A 208 -15.56 -3.91 6.93
N VAL A 209 -14.37 -4.49 6.71
CA VAL A 209 -14.17 -5.49 5.64
C VAL A 209 -14.85 -6.81 5.97
N LEU A 210 -14.89 -7.23 7.23
CA LEU A 210 -15.35 -8.57 7.62
C LEU A 210 -16.81 -8.62 8.05
N THR A 211 -17.44 -7.48 8.41
CA THR A 211 -18.83 -7.42 8.90
C THR A 211 -19.83 -6.88 7.89
N LYS A 212 -19.38 -6.40 6.75
CA LYS A 212 -20.19 -5.97 5.62
C LYS A 212 -20.02 -6.91 4.45
#